data_a83bc621b2ff146dd139edcf23170475
#
_entry.id   a83bc621b2ff146dd139edcf23170475
#
_cell.length_a   1.000
_cell.length_b   1.000
_cell.length_c   1.000
_cell.angle_alpha   90.00
_cell.angle_beta   90.00
_cell.angle_gamma   90.00
#
_symmetry.space_group_name_H-M   'P 1'
#
loop_
_entity.id
_entity.type
_entity.pdbx_description
1 polymer ?
#
loop_
_entity_poly.entity_id
_entity_poly.type
_entity_poly.pdbx_seq_one_letter_code
_entity_poly.pdbx_strand_id
1 'polypeptide(L)'
;MLVHNEDKTLEKLLKFLVKWKQPQDEIVILDDYSDNEKTKQILDFYVSAHDIVYEQRNLLGDFASQKNYLKNMGSGDYSFNLDADEMISLWMIKNVHEIIAGNEGIDLILLPRINTVDGITPEHCRAYGYRLDENGWVNFPDWQCRIFRNRPNIRWQYKVHEQITGYKTYATLPTDKPFCILHPKTIEKQVEQNRFYNEEISGIQR
;
A
#
# COMPACT_ATOMS: atom_id res chain seq x y z
N MET A 1 -6.88 1.05 2.91
CA MET A 1 -5.53 0.64 3.39
C MET A 1 -5.67 -0.41 4.48
N LEU A 2 -4.71 -1.34 4.58
CA LEU A 2 -4.57 -2.21 5.75
C LEU A 2 -3.68 -1.52 6.78
N VAL A 3 -4.01 -1.70 8.06
CA VAL A 3 -3.25 -1.13 9.18
C VAL A 3 -2.97 -2.22 10.21
N HIS A 4 -1.73 -2.26 10.74
CA HIS A 4 -1.34 -3.01 11.92
C HIS A 4 -0.16 -2.32 12.58
N ASN A 5 -0.38 -1.71 13.75
CA ASN A 5 0.66 -1.09 14.58
C ASN A 5 1.55 -0.03 13.88
N GLU A 6 1.03 0.66 12.84
CA GLU A 6 1.68 1.80 12.23
C GLU A 6 1.32 3.09 12.96
N ASP A 7 2.29 3.96 13.22
CA ASP A 7 2.05 5.22 13.93
C ASP A 7 2.36 6.46 13.07
N LYS A 8 3.58 6.94 13.06
CA LYS A 8 3.97 8.22 12.43
C LYS A 8 3.69 8.26 10.91
N THR A 9 3.86 7.15 10.22
CA THR A 9 3.61 7.05 8.78
C THR A 9 2.12 7.09 8.51
N LEU A 10 1.33 6.33 9.27
CA LEU A 10 -0.13 6.33 9.21
C LEU A 10 -0.71 7.73 9.45
N GLU A 11 -0.29 8.41 10.53
CA GLU A 11 -0.77 9.77 10.84
C GLU A 11 -0.49 10.74 9.70
N LYS A 12 0.75 10.70 9.16
CA LYS A 12 1.15 11.54 8.04
C LYS A 12 0.31 11.27 6.79
N LEU A 13 0.06 9.99 6.48
CA LEU A 13 -0.75 9.58 5.34
C LEU A 13 -2.20 10.00 5.51
N LEU A 14 -2.83 9.74 6.66
CA LEU A 14 -4.21 10.12 6.91
C LEU A 14 -4.41 11.64 6.85
N LYS A 15 -3.51 12.40 7.50
CA LYS A 15 -3.53 13.87 7.43
C LYS A 15 -3.44 14.38 5.99
N PHE A 16 -2.64 13.73 5.16
CA PHE A 16 -2.51 14.08 3.75
C PHE A 16 -3.77 13.71 2.97
N LEU A 17 -4.29 12.49 3.12
CA LEU A 17 -5.47 12.01 2.39
C LEU A 17 -6.72 12.81 2.71
N VAL A 18 -7.04 13.05 3.99
CA VAL A 18 -8.23 13.83 4.38
C VAL A 18 -8.17 15.26 3.88
N LYS A 19 -6.97 15.83 3.75
CA LYS A 19 -6.77 17.20 3.24
C LYS A 19 -6.92 17.31 1.72
N TRP A 20 -6.49 16.31 0.97
CA TRP A 20 -6.26 16.46 -0.47
C TRP A 20 -7.08 15.51 -1.36
N LYS A 21 -7.75 14.48 -0.81
CA LYS A 21 -8.68 13.64 -1.59
C LYS A 21 -9.78 14.51 -2.23
N GLN A 22 -10.31 14.06 -3.34
CA GLN A 22 -11.48 14.72 -3.92
C GLN A 22 -12.73 14.46 -3.06
N PRO A 23 -13.75 15.35 -3.12
CA PRO A 23 -14.98 15.18 -2.32
C PRO A 23 -15.71 13.84 -2.53
N GLN A 24 -15.65 13.29 -3.75
CA GLN A 24 -16.26 12.01 -4.11
C GLN A 24 -15.46 10.79 -3.69
N ASP A 25 -14.20 10.96 -3.27
CA ASP A 25 -13.38 9.84 -2.83
C ASP A 25 -13.70 9.46 -1.39
N GLU A 26 -13.66 8.18 -1.12
CA GLU A 26 -13.73 7.62 0.23
C GLU A 26 -12.36 7.12 0.72
N ILE A 27 -12.15 7.15 2.01
CA ILE A 27 -11.02 6.51 2.67
C ILE A 27 -11.56 5.27 3.37
N VAL A 28 -10.97 4.11 3.07
CA VAL A 28 -11.36 2.84 3.66
C VAL A 28 -10.16 2.26 4.40
N ILE A 29 -10.36 1.91 5.66
CA ILE A 29 -9.34 1.35 6.56
C ILE A 29 -9.84 0.02 7.11
N LEU A 30 -8.99 -1.00 7.03
CA LEU A 30 -9.18 -2.27 7.69
C LEU A 30 -8.00 -2.48 8.65
N ASP A 31 -8.27 -2.50 9.94
CA ASP A 31 -7.28 -2.63 11.00
C ASP A 31 -7.20 -4.10 11.46
N ASP A 32 -6.00 -4.65 11.44
CA ASP A 32 -5.71 -5.98 11.97
C ASP A 32 -5.50 -5.91 13.48
N TYR A 33 -6.50 -5.43 14.21
CA TYR A 33 -6.52 -5.31 15.66
C TYR A 33 -5.23 -4.70 16.24
N SER A 34 -4.84 -3.53 15.75
CA SER A 34 -3.68 -2.80 16.29
C SER A 34 -3.78 -2.69 17.82
N ASP A 35 -2.71 -3.06 18.49
CA ASP A 35 -2.59 -2.99 19.96
C ASP A 35 -1.67 -1.84 20.43
N ASN A 36 -0.90 -1.24 19.53
CA ASN A 36 -0.12 -0.04 19.77
C ASN A 36 -1.03 1.15 20.10
N GLU A 37 -0.83 1.75 21.28
CA GLU A 37 -1.67 2.84 21.81
C GLU A 37 -1.70 4.07 20.89
N LYS A 38 -0.57 4.42 20.26
CA LYS A 38 -0.52 5.57 19.32
C LYS A 38 -1.31 5.30 18.06
N THR A 39 -1.22 4.08 17.51
CA THR A 39 -2.00 3.68 16.35
C THR A 39 -3.49 3.79 16.64
N LYS A 40 -3.95 3.30 17.80
CA LYS A 40 -5.36 3.43 18.23
C LYS A 40 -5.79 4.88 18.32
N GLN A 41 -5.02 5.73 19.00
CA GLN A 41 -5.32 7.16 19.13
C GLN A 41 -5.43 7.87 17.77
N ILE A 42 -4.53 7.54 16.82
CA ILE A 42 -4.59 8.06 15.46
C ILE A 42 -5.87 7.61 14.76
N LEU A 43 -6.18 6.31 14.80
CA LEU A 43 -7.38 5.75 14.17
C LEU A 43 -8.65 6.35 14.78
N ASP A 44 -8.76 6.39 16.12
CA ASP A 44 -9.89 6.97 16.84
C ASP A 44 -10.12 8.44 16.45
N PHE A 45 -9.04 9.24 16.39
CA PHE A 45 -9.11 10.64 16.02
C PHE A 45 -9.60 10.80 14.57
N TYR A 46 -8.97 10.13 13.60
CA TYR A 46 -9.30 10.33 12.19
C TYR A 46 -10.67 9.73 11.81
N VAL A 47 -11.03 8.57 12.35
CA VAL A 47 -12.33 7.94 12.11
C VAL A 47 -13.47 8.77 12.72
N SER A 48 -13.28 9.34 13.93
CA SER A 48 -14.32 10.17 14.56
C SER A 48 -14.48 11.55 13.93
N ALA A 49 -13.39 12.13 13.37
CA ALA A 49 -13.37 13.48 12.85
C ALA A 49 -13.66 13.58 11.33
N HIS A 50 -13.58 12.47 10.61
CA HIS A 50 -13.71 12.43 9.16
C HIS A 50 -14.60 11.28 8.72
N ASP A 51 -15.17 11.39 7.52
CA ASP A 51 -15.95 10.32 6.90
C ASP A 51 -15.00 9.22 6.35
N ILE A 52 -14.65 8.29 7.24
CA ILE A 52 -13.75 7.16 6.97
C ILE A 52 -14.50 5.86 7.24
N VAL A 53 -14.55 4.98 6.26
CA VAL A 53 -15.07 3.62 6.43
C VAL A 53 -14.02 2.80 7.17
N TYR A 54 -14.34 2.34 8.37
CA TYR A 54 -13.41 1.64 9.25
C TYR A 54 -14.00 0.35 9.82
N GLU A 55 -13.23 -0.71 9.74
CA GLU A 55 -13.53 -1.99 10.41
C GLU A 55 -12.25 -2.62 10.97
N GLN A 56 -12.44 -3.57 11.91
CA GLN A 56 -11.38 -4.43 12.44
C GLN A 56 -11.60 -5.87 12.00
N ARG A 57 -10.54 -6.52 11.51
CA ARG A 57 -10.57 -7.92 11.10
C ARG A 57 -9.19 -8.56 11.22
N ASN A 58 -9.11 -9.71 11.90
CA ASN A 58 -7.88 -10.48 12.01
C ASN A 58 -7.35 -10.93 10.65
N LEU A 59 -6.08 -10.69 10.41
CA LEU A 59 -5.37 -11.11 9.19
C LEU A 59 -5.30 -12.64 9.07
N LEU A 60 -5.06 -13.36 10.16
CA LEU A 60 -4.92 -14.82 10.22
C LEU A 60 -3.91 -15.39 9.17
N GLY A 61 -2.89 -14.61 8.83
CA GLY A 61 -1.88 -14.99 7.84
C GLY A 61 -2.37 -15.02 6.38
N ASP A 62 -3.55 -14.46 6.08
CA ASP A 62 -4.12 -14.44 4.72
C ASP A 62 -4.31 -13.00 4.22
N PHE A 63 -3.25 -12.45 3.64
CA PHE A 63 -3.24 -11.09 3.09
C PHE A 63 -4.22 -10.91 1.92
N ALA A 64 -4.37 -11.94 1.05
CA ALA A 64 -5.32 -11.84 -0.05
C ALA A 64 -6.76 -11.73 0.45
N SER A 65 -7.13 -12.55 1.45
CA SER A 65 -8.45 -12.46 2.09
C SER A 65 -8.68 -11.08 2.72
N GLN A 66 -7.66 -10.54 3.40
CA GLN A 66 -7.71 -9.23 4.04
C GLN A 66 -7.89 -8.10 3.01
N LYS A 67 -7.09 -8.10 1.93
CA LYS A 67 -7.18 -7.12 0.84
C LYS A 67 -8.50 -7.20 0.07
N ASN A 68 -9.04 -8.40 -0.14
CA ASN A 68 -10.34 -8.58 -0.77
C ASN A 68 -11.48 -8.07 0.11
N TYR A 69 -11.41 -8.29 1.43
CA TYR A 69 -12.37 -7.73 2.36
C TYR A 69 -12.33 -6.21 2.35
N LEU A 70 -11.15 -5.61 2.50
CA LEU A 70 -10.93 -4.16 2.39
C LEU A 70 -11.49 -3.58 1.09
N LYS A 71 -11.23 -4.24 -0.05
CA LYS A 71 -11.77 -3.83 -1.35
C LYS A 71 -13.30 -3.80 -1.35
N ASN A 72 -13.94 -4.80 -0.74
CA ASN A 72 -15.38 -4.92 -0.71
C ASN A 72 -16.08 -3.97 0.27
N MET A 73 -15.35 -3.38 1.22
CA MET A 73 -15.85 -2.31 2.08
C MET A 73 -16.05 -1.00 1.31
N GLY A 74 -15.27 -0.78 0.26
CA GLY A 74 -15.34 0.42 -0.57
C GLY A 74 -16.48 0.37 -1.59
N SER A 75 -17.10 1.53 -1.86
CA SER A 75 -18.19 1.70 -2.80
C SER A 75 -17.76 2.28 -4.18
N GLY A 76 -16.54 2.80 -4.28
CA GLY A 76 -16.02 3.43 -5.50
C GLY A 76 -15.84 2.45 -6.66
N ASP A 77 -15.90 2.97 -7.90
CA ASP A 77 -15.67 2.20 -9.14
C ASP A 77 -14.22 1.71 -9.28
N TYR A 78 -13.29 2.37 -8.61
CA TYR A 78 -11.87 2.02 -8.57
C TYR A 78 -11.37 1.98 -7.13
N SER A 79 -10.41 1.10 -6.89
CA SER A 79 -9.66 1.06 -5.63
C SER A 79 -8.25 1.60 -5.88
N PHE A 80 -7.80 2.53 -5.04
CA PHE A 80 -6.40 2.92 -4.95
C PHE A 80 -5.83 2.34 -3.65
N ASN A 81 -5.13 1.23 -3.75
CA ASN A 81 -4.59 0.53 -2.58
C ASN A 81 -3.24 1.14 -2.17
N LEU A 82 -3.20 1.75 -0.99
CA LEU A 82 -1.99 2.27 -0.36
C LEU A 82 -1.74 1.50 0.94
N ASP A 83 -0.47 1.19 1.21
CA ASP A 83 -0.06 0.63 2.49
C ASP A 83 0.15 1.77 3.50
N ALA A 84 -0.03 1.50 4.79
CA ALA A 84 -0.03 2.54 5.85
C ALA A 84 1.34 3.23 6.04
N ASP A 85 2.41 2.65 5.48
CA ASP A 85 3.77 3.20 5.48
C ASP A 85 4.19 3.81 4.14
N GLU A 86 3.24 4.01 3.22
CA GLU A 86 3.48 4.62 1.91
C GLU A 86 2.97 6.06 1.84
N MET A 87 3.53 6.82 0.89
CA MET A 87 3.08 8.17 0.57
C MET A 87 3.01 8.35 -0.95
N ILE A 88 2.06 9.17 -1.39
CA ILE A 88 1.97 9.62 -2.78
C ILE A 88 2.22 11.12 -2.88
N SER A 89 2.55 11.59 -4.08
CA SER A 89 2.76 13.02 -4.32
C SER A 89 1.43 13.79 -4.28
N LEU A 90 1.51 15.11 -3.99
CA LEU A 90 0.36 16.00 -4.12
C LEU A 90 -0.17 16.06 -5.57
N TRP A 91 0.73 15.91 -6.54
CA TRP A 91 0.35 15.83 -7.94
C TRP A 91 -0.50 14.59 -8.20
N MET A 92 -0.08 13.42 -7.69
CA MET A 92 -0.80 12.15 -7.88
C MET A 92 -2.24 12.23 -7.35
N ILE A 93 -2.43 12.64 -6.10
CA ILE A 93 -3.78 12.67 -5.51
C ILE A 93 -4.71 13.67 -6.21
N LYS A 94 -4.16 14.78 -6.74
CA LYS A 94 -4.93 15.76 -7.49
C LYS A 94 -5.29 15.33 -8.90
N ASN A 95 -4.50 14.45 -9.51
CA ASN A 95 -4.67 14.06 -10.93
C ASN A 95 -5.09 12.58 -11.07
N VAL A 96 -5.36 11.85 -10.00
CA VAL A 96 -5.70 10.42 -10.07
C VAL A 96 -6.95 10.17 -10.93
N HIS A 97 -7.96 11.04 -10.86
CA HIS A 97 -9.17 10.93 -11.68
C HIS A 97 -8.89 11.13 -13.17
N GLU A 98 -8.01 12.07 -13.51
CA GLU A 98 -7.57 12.30 -14.90
C GLU A 98 -6.74 11.13 -15.43
N ILE A 99 -5.88 10.55 -14.58
CA ILE A 99 -5.15 9.32 -14.91
C ILE A 99 -6.12 8.17 -15.21
N ILE A 100 -7.13 7.97 -14.36
CA ILE A 100 -8.14 6.93 -14.54
C ILE A 100 -8.94 7.19 -15.83
N ALA A 101 -9.39 8.41 -16.07
CA ALA A 101 -10.14 8.79 -17.28
C ALA A 101 -9.30 8.59 -18.54
N GLY A 102 -8.02 8.96 -18.53
CA GLY A 102 -7.08 8.72 -19.64
C GLY A 102 -6.77 7.24 -19.90
N ASN A 103 -7.17 6.35 -18.98
CA ASN A 103 -6.99 4.90 -19.03
C ASN A 103 -8.31 4.13 -18.94
N GLU A 104 -9.40 4.65 -19.51
CA GLU A 104 -10.76 4.09 -19.35
C GLU A 104 -10.87 2.60 -19.72
N GLY A 105 -10.11 2.11 -20.70
CA GLY A 105 -10.09 0.71 -21.10
C GLY A 105 -9.23 -0.21 -20.23
N ILE A 106 -8.55 0.33 -19.21
CA ILE A 106 -7.58 -0.38 -18.40
C ILE A 106 -8.20 -0.84 -17.08
N ASP A 107 -8.02 -2.10 -16.75
CA ASP A 107 -8.52 -2.70 -15.50
C ASP A 107 -7.58 -2.47 -14.31
N LEU A 108 -6.25 -2.42 -14.56
CA LEU A 108 -5.21 -2.35 -13.54
C LEU A 108 -4.11 -1.37 -13.96
N ILE A 109 -3.76 -0.42 -13.12
CA ILE A 109 -2.64 0.50 -13.31
C ILE A 109 -1.57 0.23 -12.25
N LEU A 110 -0.35 -0.04 -12.72
CA LEU A 110 0.81 -0.23 -11.87
C LEU A 110 1.54 1.10 -11.68
N LEU A 111 1.91 1.38 -10.45
CA LEU A 111 2.68 2.54 -10.07
C LEU A 111 4.11 2.12 -9.71
N PRO A 112 5.12 2.89 -10.11
CA PRO A 112 6.48 2.66 -9.65
C PRO A 112 6.60 3.07 -8.18
N ARG A 113 7.28 2.25 -7.36
CA ARG A 113 7.53 2.54 -5.95
C ARG A 113 9.01 2.82 -5.72
N ILE A 114 9.28 3.92 -5.04
CA ILE A 114 10.61 4.32 -4.58
C ILE A 114 10.78 3.77 -3.16
N ASN A 115 11.58 2.72 -3.02
CA ASN A 115 11.96 2.19 -1.72
C ASN A 115 13.27 2.84 -1.29
N THR A 116 13.26 3.50 -0.13
CA THR A 116 14.47 4.00 0.52
C THR A 116 14.63 3.33 1.88
N VAL A 117 15.86 2.91 2.19
CA VAL A 117 16.16 2.24 3.47
C VAL A 117 17.29 3.01 4.15
N ASP A 118 16.92 3.80 5.17
CA ASP A 118 17.90 4.54 5.97
C ASP A 118 18.78 3.56 6.76
N GLY A 119 20.10 3.80 6.76
CA GLY A 119 21.07 2.90 7.38
C GLY A 119 21.43 1.65 6.56
N ILE A 120 20.98 1.53 5.30
CA ILE A 120 21.38 0.41 4.44
C ILE A 120 22.88 0.46 4.12
N THR A 121 23.53 -0.71 4.16
CA THR A 121 24.95 -0.85 3.85
C THR A 121 25.17 -1.79 2.66
N PRO A 122 26.37 -1.79 2.04
CA PRO A 122 26.71 -2.76 1.01
C PRO A 122 26.59 -4.22 1.46
N GLU A 123 26.81 -4.49 2.76
CA GLU A 123 26.62 -5.82 3.35
C GLU A 123 25.14 -6.23 3.31
N HIS A 124 24.24 -5.33 3.69
CA HIS A 124 22.80 -5.56 3.59
C HIS A 124 22.36 -5.80 2.14
N CYS A 125 22.90 -5.01 1.20
CA CYS A 125 22.60 -5.20 -0.22
C CYS A 125 23.00 -6.60 -0.72
N ARG A 126 24.19 -7.07 -0.33
CA ARG A 126 24.66 -8.42 -0.69
C ARG A 126 23.81 -9.51 -0.03
N ALA A 127 23.50 -9.35 1.25
CA ALA A 127 22.74 -10.36 2.02
C ALA A 127 21.30 -10.55 1.50
N TYR A 128 20.66 -9.45 1.05
CA TYR A 128 19.25 -9.46 0.61
C TYR A 128 19.08 -9.41 -0.91
N GLY A 129 20.18 -9.36 -1.68
CA GLY A 129 20.11 -9.25 -3.13
C GLY A 129 19.58 -7.89 -3.62
N TYR A 130 19.73 -6.83 -2.83
CA TYR A 130 19.26 -5.50 -3.19
C TYR A 130 20.23 -4.81 -4.14
N ARG A 131 19.68 -4.04 -5.08
CA ARG A 131 20.41 -3.15 -5.97
C ARG A 131 20.02 -1.73 -5.64
N LEU A 132 21.00 -0.87 -5.42
CA LEU A 132 20.81 0.58 -5.27
C LEU A 132 21.11 1.25 -6.60
N ASP A 133 20.23 2.17 -7.00
CA ASP A 133 20.52 3.07 -8.12
C ASP A 133 21.35 4.30 -7.64
N GLU A 134 21.61 5.23 -8.55
CA GLU A 134 22.36 6.47 -8.27
C GLU A 134 21.68 7.39 -7.24
N ASN A 135 20.37 7.24 -7.04
CA ASN A 135 19.59 8.00 -6.06
C ASN A 135 19.52 7.28 -4.70
N GLY A 136 20.10 6.09 -4.55
CA GLY A 136 20.00 5.24 -3.38
C GLY A 136 18.66 4.52 -3.26
N TRP A 137 17.91 4.36 -4.35
CA TRP A 137 16.62 3.65 -4.35
C TRP A 137 16.84 2.15 -4.53
N VAL A 138 16.15 1.38 -3.70
CA VAL A 138 16.27 -0.08 -3.69
C VAL A 138 15.42 -0.70 -4.80
N ASN A 139 16.05 -1.45 -5.70
CA ASN A 139 15.41 -2.22 -6.77
C ASN A 139 14.44 -1.42 -7.66
N PHE A 140 14.68 -0.13 -7.86
CA PHE A 140 13.81 0.72 -8.67
C PHE A 140 13.92 0.37 -10.19
N PRO A 141 12.80 0.45 -10.94
CA PRO A 141 11.43 0.64 -10.49
C PRO A 141 10.83 -0.64 -9.89
N ASP A 142 10.18 -0.52 -8.73
CA ASP A 142 9.43 -1.59 -8.08
C ASP A 142 7.93 -1.39 -8.41
N TRP A 143 7.45 -2.13 -9.40
CA TRP A 143 6.09 -1.98 -9.93
C TRP A 143 5.04 -2.56 -8.98
N GLN A 144 4.13 -1.72 -8.52
CA GLN A 144 3.07 -2.08 -7.59
C GLN A 144 1.68 -1.97 -8.22
N CYS A 145 0.87 -3.03 -8.07
CA CYS A 145 -0.54 -3.04 -8.49
C CYS A 145 -1.36 -2.18 -7.52
N ARG A 146 -1.65 -0.93 -7.88
CA ARG A 146 -2.23 0.03 -6.92
C ARG A 146 -3.58 0.58 -7.30
N ILE A 147 -3.84 0.88 -8.56
CA ILE A 147 -5.15 1.38 -8.98
C ILE A 147 -5.81 0.31 -9.85
N PHE A 148 -7.00 -0.13 -9.47
CA PHE A 148 -7.71 -1.16 -10.22
C PHE A 148 -9.22 -0.98 -10.10
N ARG A 149 -9.95 -1.49 -11.12
CA ARG A 149 -11.41 -1.48 -11.13
C ARG A 149 -11.98 -2.31 -9.99
N ASN A 150 -12.94 -1.76 -9.28
CA ASN A 150 -13.62 -2.45 -8.20
C ASN A 150 -14.70 -3.40 -8.74
N ARG A 151 -14.26 -4.48 -9.40
CA ARG A 151 -15.13 -5.51 -9.96
C ARG A 151 -14.99 -6.83 -9.20
N PRO A 152 -16.04 -7.68 -9.09
CA PRO A 152 -15.98 -8.94 -8.36
C PRO A 152 -14.93 -9.93 -8.87
N ASN A 153 -14.64 -9.93 -10.18
CA ASN A 153 -13.63 -10.80 -10.79
C ASN A 153 -12.19 -10.32 -10.54
N ILE A 154 -11.97 -9.04 -10.28
CA ILE A 154 -10.64 -8.49 -9.98
C ILE A 154 -10.41 -8.64 -8.47
N ARG A 155 -9.53 -9.54 -8.09
CA ARG A 155 -9.32 -9.92 -6.70
C ARG A 155 -7.89 -10.34 -6.41
N TRP A 156 -7.48 -10.24 -5.17
CA TRP A 156 -6.23 -10.75 -4.65
C TRP A 156 -6.30 -12.27 -4.46
N GLN A 157 -5.21 -12.98 -4.77
CA GLN A 157 -5.02 -14.42 -4.56
C GLN A 157 -3.67 -14.66 -3.88
N TYR A 158 -3.53 -15.83 -3.28
CA TYR A 158 -2.41 -16.29 -2.46
C TYR A 158 -2.35 -15.60 -1.09
N LYS A 159 -2.17 -16.41 -0.06
CA LYS A 159 -2.13 -15.93 1.34
C LYS A 159 -0.99 -14.97 1.58
N VAL A 160 0.15 -15.26 0.96
CA VAL A 160 1.40 -14.49 1.02
C VAL A 160 1.91 -14.26 -0.39
N HIS A 161 2.64 -13.16 -0.60
CA HIS A 161 3.03 -12.71 -1.94
C HIS A 161 1.82 -12.57 -2.85
N GLU A 162 0.77 -12.01 -2.29
CA GLU A 162 -0.54 -11.89 -2.92
C GLU A 162 -0.45 -11.13 -4.24
N GLN A 163 -1.14 -11.65 -5.23
CA GLN A 163 -1.21 -11.10 -6.56
C GLN A 163 -2.64 -10.75 -6.92
N ILE A 164 -2.83 -9.63 -7.61
CA ILE A 164 -4.14 -9.29 -8.16
C ILE A 164 -4.38 -10.05 -9.46
N THR A 165 -5.57 -10.60 -9.61
CA THR A 165 -5.97 -11.45 -10.75
C THR A 165 -7.33 -11.06 -11.29
N GLY A 166 -7.75 -11.62 -12.43
CA GLY A 166 -9.07 -11.40 -13.02
C GLY A 166 -9.18 -10.11 -13.84
N TYR A 167 -8.12 -9.31 -13.93
CA TYR A 167 -8.02 -8.19 -14.88
C TYR A 167 -7.68 -8.70 -16.29
N LYS A 168 -8.06 -7.96 -17.33
CA LYS A 168 -7.77 -8.27 -18.73
C LYS A 168 -6.73 -7.34 -19.33
N THR A 169 -6.69 -6.10 -18.85
CA THR A 169 -5.83 -5.03 -19.38
C THR A 169 -5.07 -4.36 -18.23
N TYR A 170 -3.84 -3.98 -18.49
CA TYR A 170 -3.07 -3.21 -17.53
C TYR A 170 -2.22 -2.14 -18.21
N ALA A 171 -1.84 -1.12 -17.45
CA ALA A 171 -0.90 -0.08 -17.85
C ALA A 171 0.09 0.18 -16.71
N THR A 172 1.22 0.79 -17.05
CA THR A 172 2.19 1.29 -16.07
C THR A 172 2.25 2.79 -16.16
N LEU A 173 2.35 3.49 -15.04
CA LEU A 173 2.63 4.92 -15.04
C LEU A 173 4.13 5.19 -15.30
N PRO A 174 4.49 6.41 -15.72
CA PRO A 174 5.90 6.80 -15.87
C PRO A 174 6.69 6.66 -14.57
N THR A 175 8.02 6.50 -14.69
CA THR A 175 8.92 6.38 -13.55
C THR A 175 9.34 7.71 -12.93
N ASP A 176 8.79 8.83 -13.41
CA ASP A 176 9.04 10.16 -12.86
C ASP A 176 8.43 10.29 -11.45
N LYS A 177 9.14 11.01 -10.55
CA LYS A 177 8.76 11.15 -9.13
C LYS A 177 7.29 11.47 -8.87
N PRO A 178 6.59 12.35 -9.63
CA PRO A 178 5.18 12.63 -9.38
C PRO A 178 4.26 11.40 -9.43
N PHE A 179 4.63 10.38 -10.22
CA PHE A 179 3.87 9.14 -10.38
C PHE A 179 4.25 8.05 -9.37
N CYS A 180 5.33 8.25 -8.62
CA CYS A 180 5.87 7.23 -7.73
C CYS A 180 5.18 7.22 -6.38
N ILE A 181 5.06 6.02 -5.82
CA ILE A 181 4.79 5.81 -4.39
C ILE A 181 6.12 5.92 -3.64
N LEU A 182 6.14 6.64 -2.55
CA LEU A 182 7.29 6.74 -1.65
C LEU A 182 7.12 5.76 -0.49
N HIS A 183 8.13 4.93 -0.26
CA HIS A 183 8.13 3.90 0.76
C HIS A 183 9.44 3.94 1.55
N PRO A 184 9.57 4.91 2.48
CA PRO A 184 10.75 5.02 3.31
C PRO A 184 10.71 4.03 4.47
N LYS A 185 11.82 3.34 4.70
CA LYS A 185 12.03 2.44 5.84
C LYS A 185 13.35 2.74 6.54
N THR A 186 13.51 2.24 7.75
CA THR A 186 14.83 2.09 8.38
C THR A 186 15.33 0.67 8.18
N ILE A 187 16.64 0.48 8.32
CA ILE A 187 17.22 -0.86 8.17
C ILE A 187 16.71 -1.82 9.24
N GLU A 188 16.43 -1.34 10.46
CA GLU A 188 15.89 -2.16 11.54
C GLU A 188 14.51 -2.71 11.14
N LYS A 189 13.60 -1.86 10.66
CA LYS A 189 12.27 -2.28 10.19
C LYS A 189 12.38 -3.26 9.01
N GLN A 190 13.33 -3.04 8.10
CA GLN A 190 13.55 -3.94 6.97
C GLN A 190 14.08 -5.32 7.39
N VAL A 191 15.01 -5.36 8.35
CA VAL A 191 15.55 -6.61 8.91
C VAL A 191 14.45 -7.39 9.63
N GLU A 192 13.65 -6.71 10.46
CA GLU A 192 12.52 -7.32 11.17
C GLU A 192 11.49 -7.91 10.19
N GLN A 193 11.14 -7.16 9.16
CA GLN A 193 10.22 -7.63 8.12
C GLN A 193 10.77 -8.85 7.36
N ASN A 194 12.05 -8.84 6.98
CA ASN A 194 12.68 -9.98 6.32
C ASN A 194 12.68 -11.22 7.22
N ARG A 195 12.93 -11.04 8.55
CA ARG A 195 12.85 -12.13 9.52
C ARG A 195 11.44 -12.69 9.61
N PHE A 196 10.43 -11.84 9.75
CA PHE A 196 9.02 -12.24 9.77
C PHE A 196 8.63 -13.08 8.55
N TYR A 197 9.00 -12.62 7.35
CA TYR A 197 8.73 -13.39 6.12
C TYR A 197 9.46 -14.72 6.08
N ASN A 198 10.69 -14.80 6.56
CA ASN A 198 11.47 -16.03 6.54
C ASN A 198 11.04 -17.05 7.61
N GLU A 199 10.70 -16.60 8.80
CA GLU A 199 10.45 -17.48 9.96
C GLU A 199 8.97 -17.87 10.08
N GLU A 200 8.05 -16.91 9.91
CA GLU A 200 6.63 -17.16 10.18
C GLU A 200 5.84 -17.53 8.92
N ILE A 201 6.23 -17.03 7.76
CA ILE A 201 5.46 -17.18 6.52
C ILE A 201 5.98 -18.33 5.66
N SER A 202 7.28 -18.54 5.58
CA SER A 202 7.83 -19.72 4.87
C SER A 202 7.41 -21.06 5.51
N GLY A 203 7.03 -21.08 6.79
CA GLY A 203 6.46 -22.22 7.49
C GLY A 203 5.02 -22.58 7.08
N ILE A 204 4.27 -21.65 6.47
CA ILE A 204 2.86 -21.86 6.07
C ILE A 204 2.74 -22.47 4.65
N GLN A 205 3.81 -22.44 3.87
CA GLN A 205 3.83 -22.98 2.49
C GLN A 205 4.26 -24.45 2.37
N ARG A 206 4.35 -25.18 3.50
CA ARG A 206 4.65 -26.62 3.49
C ARG A 206 3.44 -27.48 3.86
#